data_7f4df6259a6a792943b9d8187630b2ca
#
_entry.id   7f4df6259a6a792943b9d8187630b2ca
#
_cell.length_a   1.000
_cell.length_b   1.000
_cell.length_c   1.000
_cell.angle_alpha   90.00
_cell.angle_beta   90.00
_cell.angle_gamma   90.00
#
_symmetry.space_group_name_H-M   'P 1'
#
loop_
_entity.id
_entity.type
_entity.pdbx_description
1 polymer ?
#
loop_
_entity_poly.entity_id
_entity_poly.type
_entity_poly.pdbx_seq_one_letter_code
_entity_poly.pdbx_strand_id
1 'polypeptide(L)'
;MTRLLRTTFIGFLMGLTCVFQAQAQVPQPPEIAARAYLLVDLTAQQTLAELDADKPIEQASLTKLMTAYIVFDALKAKKISLQQTLGVSERAWKMPGSRMFIDPKMKVPVEDLIKGMIVQSGNDATVALAEGVGGSVERFVQMMNDQAKALGMKNTGYRNPEGLTEAGHTTTARDLSILTRALIHEFPQFYKWFSQKEFTYNKITQQNR
;
A
#
# COMPACT_ATOMS: atom_id res chain seq x y z
N MET A 1 46.75 -41.41 -74.11
CA MET A 1 45.38 -40.87 -74.02
C MET A 1 45.07 -40.71 -72.52
N THR A 2 45.29 -39.51 -71.97
CA THR A 2 45.14 -39.18 -70.57
C THR A 2 44.12 -38.04 -70.38
N ARG A 3 42.99 -38.33 -69.78
CA ARG A 3 41.98 -37.32 -69.54
C ARG A 3 42.25 -36.71 -68.12
N LEU A 4 42.51 -35.43 -68.12
CA LEU A 4 42.58 -34.61 -66.87
C LEU A 4 41.18 -34.42 -66.32
N LEU A 5 40.96 -34.87 -65.06
CA LEU A 5 39.81 -34.46 -64.24
C LEU A 5 40.15 -33.13 -63.52
N ARG A 6 39.43 -32.08 -63.86
CA ARG A 6 39.43 -30.84 -63.10
C ARG A 6 38.42 -30.93 -61.94
N THR A 7 38.89 -31.03 -60.76
CA THR A 7 38.11 -30.95 -59.57
C THR A 7 37.97 -29.48 -59.17
N THR A 8 36.75 -28.94 -59.26
CA THR A 8 36.42 -27.58 -58.79
C THR A 8 36.10 -27.66 -57.33
N PHE A 9 36.92 -27.06 -56.49
CA PHE A 9 36.72 -26.93 -55.03
C PHE A 9 35.85 -25.69 -54.75
N ILE A 10 34.56 -25.89 -54.43
CA ILE A 10 33.67 -24.83 -54.00
C ILE A 10 33.86 -24.65 -52.50
N GLY A 11 34.58 -23.59 -52.14
CA GLY A 11 34.72 -23.19 -50.71
C GLY A 11 33.39 -22.61 -50.17
N PHE A 12 32.77 -23.35 -49.30
CA PHE A 12 31.60 -22.87 -48.53
C PHE A 12 32.07 -21.94 -47.42
N LEU A 13 32.00 -20.63 -47.66
CA LEU A 13 32.34 -19.60 -46.67
C LEU A 13 31.13 -19.45 -45.72
N MET A 14 31.14 -20.17 -44.60
CA MET A 14 30.15 -20.09 -43.57
C MET A 14 30.39 -18.79 -42.75
N GLY A 15 29.69 -17.73 -43.13
CA GLY A 15 29.71 -16.46 -42.43
C GLY A 15 29.08 -16.61 -41.03
N LEU A 16 29.92 -16.66 -40.03
CA LEU A 16 29.51 -16.64 -38.62
C LEU A 16 29.04 -15.21 -38.26
N THR A 17 27.77 -14.92 -38.44
CA THR A 17 27.16 -13.68 -37.96
C THR A 17 27.06 -13.74 -36.45
N CYS A 18 28.03 -13.15 -35.75
CA CYS A 18 27.93 -12.85 -34.32
C CYS A 18 26.81 -11.82 -34.12
N VAL A 19 25.63 -12.29 -33.75
CA VAL A 19 24.56 -11.42 -33.28
C VAL A 19 25.00 -10.90 -31.89
N PHE A 20 25.61 -9.72 -31.86
CA PHE A 20 25.79 -8.99 -30.61
C PHE A 20 24.39 -8.61 -30.11
N GLN A 21 23.86 -9.37 -29.18
CA GLN A 21 22.71 -8.92 -28.39
C GLN A 21 23.21 -7.74 -27.55
N ALA A 22 22.89 -6.52 -27.99
CA ALA A 22 23.00 -5.34 -27.15
C ALA A 22 22.04 -5.53 -25.98
N GLN A 23 22.52 -6.02 -24.86
CA GLN A 23 21.77 -5.95 -23.61
C GLN A 23 21.67 -4.46 -23.27
N ALA A 24 20.50 -3.89 -23.45
CA ALA A 24 20.21 -2.56 -22.93
C ALA A 24 20.44 -2.62 -21.42
N GLN A 25 21.52 -1.98 -20.97
CA GLN A 25 21.81 -1.85 -19.55
C GLN A 25 20.68 -1.02 -18.93
N VAL A 26 19.80 -1.68 -18.17
CA VAL A 26 18.79 -0.98 -17.40
C VAL A 26 19.53 -0.08 -16.43
N PRO A 27 19.25 1.24 -16.40
CA PRO A 27 19.88 2.14 -15.46
C PRO A 27 19.77 1.59 -14.04
N GLN A 28 20.88 1.56 -13.32
CA GLN A 28 20.86 1.14 -11.92
C GLN A 28 19.99 2.12 -11.12
N PRO A 29 19.13 1.63 -10.23
CA PRO A 29 18.33 2.51 -9.38
C PRO A 29 19.27 3.36 -8.49
N PRO A 30 18.88 4.61 -8.17
CA PRO A 30 19.68 5.44 -7.27
C PRO A 30 19.82 4.77 -5.90
N GLU A 31 20.98 4.94 -5.27
CA GLU A 31 21.17 4.50 -3.89
C GLU A 31 20.26 5.32 -2.96
N ILE A 32 19.42 4.64 -2.22
CA ILE A 32 18.56 5.24 -1.20
C ILE A 32 18.84 4.61 0.16
N ALA A 33 18.82 5.42 1.22
CA ALA A 33 19.03 4.97 2.60
C ALA A 33 17.74 4.27 3.13
N ALA A 34 17.36 3.15 2.53
CA ALA A 34 16.21 2.35 2.92
C ALA A 34 16.63 0.91 3.24
N ARG A 35 15.97 0.30 4.25
CA ARG A 35 16.19 -1.12 4.61
C ARG A 35 15.51 -2.08 3.64
N ALA A 36 14.43 -1.63 3.03
CA ALA A 36 13.70 -2.38 2.02
C ALA A 36 12.93 -1.39 1.14
N TYR A 37 12.82 -1.67 -0.15
CA TYR A 37 11.97 -0.92 -1.07
C TYR A 37 11.51 -1.77 -2.24
N LEU A 38 10.44 -1.32 -2.88
CA LEU A 38 9.93 -1.87 -4.13
C LEU A 38 9.39 -0.73 -5.00
N LEU A 39 9.87 -0.61 -6.22
CA LEU A 39 9.36 0.29 -7.25
C LEU A 39 8.66 -0.55 -8.33
N VAL A 40 7.40 -0.27 -8.58
CA VAL A 40 6.57 -1.00 -9.54
C VAL A 40 5.94 -0.04 -10.55
N ASP A 41 6.01 -0.37 -11.83
CA ASP A 41 5.14 0.21 -12.85
C ASP A 41 3.77 -0.51 -12.77
N LEU A 42 2.75 0.22 -12.32
CA LEU A 42 1.40 -0.34 -12.18
C LEU A 42 0.73 -0.59 -13.54
N THR A 43 1.12 0.12 -14.59
CA THR A 43 0.57 -0.04 -15.94
C THR A 43 1.11 -1.29 -16.61
N ALA A 44 2.44 -1.44 -16.59
CA ALA A 44 3.13 -2.61 -17.14
C ALA A 44 3.11 -3.81 -16.17
N GLN A 45 2.71 -3.62 -14.92
CA GLN A 45 2.79 -4.61 -13.83
C GLN A 45 4.21 -5.17 -13.64
N GLN A 46 5.20 -4.32 -13.82
CA GLN A 46 6.62 -4.69 -13.80
C GLN A 46 7.33 -4.10 -12.59
N THR A 47 8.13 -4.92 -11.91
CA THR A 47 9.07 -4.43 -10.90
C THR A 47 10.23 -3.74 -11.60
N LEU A 48 10.46 -2.47 -11.30
CA LEU A 48 11.53 -1.66 -11.86
C LEU A 48 12.79 -1.69 -11.00
N ALA A 49 12.61 -1.74 -9.68
CA ALA A 49 13.71 -1.83 -8.72
C ALA A 49 13.20 -2.41 -7.39
N GLU A 50 14.04 -3.18 -6.70
CA GLU A 50 13.72 -3.70 -5.37
C GLU A 50 14.99 -3.95 -4.55
N LEU A 51 14.82 -3.85 -3.24
CA LEU A 51 15.79 -4.26 -2.24
C LEU A 51 15.03 -4.90 -1.07
N ASP A 52 15.38 -6.12 -0.70
CA ASP A 52 14.76 -6.83 0.44
C ASP A 52 13.22 -6.74 0.46
N ALA A 53 12.57 -6.75 -0.72
CA ALA A 53 11.13 -6.44 -0.86
C ALA A 53 10.24 -7.40 -0.07
N ASP A 54 10.70 -8.61 0.23
CA ASP A 54 9.99 -9.64 0.99
C ASP A 54 10.43 -9.72 2.46
N LYS A 55 11.36 -8.85 2.89
CA LYS A 55 11.82 -8.80 4.28
C LYS A 55 10.75 -8.22 5.19
N PRO A 56 10.41 -8.90 6.30
CA PRO A 56 9.47 -8.37 7.28
C PRO A 56 9.95 -7.05 7.89
N ILE A 57 9.06 -6.07 7.91
CA ILE A 57 9.28 -4.75 8.49
C ILE A 57 8.10 -4.35 9.37
N GLU A 58 8.35 -3.50 10.35
CA GLU A 58 7.29 -2.81 11.08
C GLU A 58 6.60 -1.82 10.14
N GLN A 59 5.28 -1.92 10.02
CA GLN A 59 4.53 -1.12 9.06
C GLN A 59 4.20 0.29 9.55
N ALA A 60 4.28 0.55 10.86
CA ALA A 60 3.90 1.84 11.44
C ALA A 60 2.57 2.36 10.85
N SER A 61 2.47 3.66 10.56
CA SER A 61 1.25 4.26 10.01
C SER A 61 0.86 3.81 8.60
N LEU A 62 1.69 3.05 7.88
CA LEU A 62 1.27 2.40 6.62
C LEU A 62 0.16 1.37 6.86
N THR A 63 -0.01 0.89 8.09
CA THR A 63 -1.17 0.12 8.55
C THR A 63 -2.51 0.75 8.16
N LYS A 64 -2.59 2.09 8.19
CA LYS A 64 -3.81 2.85 7.90
C LYS A 64 -4.27 2.72 6.43
N LEU A 65 -3.41 2.24 5.54
CA LEU A 65 -3.82 1.87 4.17
C LEU A 65 -4.83 0.71 4.19
N MET A 66 -4.61 -0.30 5.04
CA MET A 66 -5.57 -1.40 5.21
C MET A 66 -6.84 -0.91 5.93
N THR A 67 -6.71 -0.06 6.93
CA THR A 67 -7.87 0.55 7.59
C THR A 67 -8.71 1.34 6.58
N ALA A 68 -8.07 2.16 5.75
CA ALA A 68 -8.76 2.90 4.69
C ALA A 68 -9.44 1.96 3.69
N TYR A 69 -8.76 0.89 3.26
CA TYR A 69 -9.31 -0.09 2.34
C TYR A 69 -10.64 -0.68 2.86
N ILE A 70 -10.65 -1.16 4.11
CA ILE A 70 -11.84 -1.76 4.74
C ILE A 70 -12.97 -0.73 4.90
N VAL A 71 -12.63 0.51 5.32
CA VAL A 71 -13.61 1.60 5.45
C VAL A 71 -14.21 1.96 4.09
N PHE A 72 -13.40 2.02 3.03
CA PHE A 72 -13.87 2.29 1.67
C PHE A 72 -14.73 1.15 1.12
N ASP A 73 -14.38 -0.11 1.43
CA ASP A 73 -15.22 -1.25 1.08
C ASP A 73 -16.60 -1.18 1.77
N ALA A 74 -16.61 -0.82 3.06
CA ALA A 74 -17.86 -0.62 3.80
C ALA A 74 -18.72 0.53 3.22
N LEU A 75 -18.11 1.62 2.74
CA LEU A 75 -18.78 2.71 2.02
C LEU A 75 -19.35 2.23 0.68
N LYS A 76 -18.54 1.51 -0.11
CA LYS A 76 -18.94 0.94 -1.41
C LYS A 76 -20.11 -0.05 -1.25
N ALA A 77 -20.08 -0.86 -0.20
CA ALA A 77 -21.13 -1.79 0.17
C ALA A 77 -22.36 -1.12 0.83
N LYS A 78 -22.33 0.21 1.02
CA LYS A 78 -23.40 1.00 1.69
C LYS A 78 -23.69 0.54 3.13
N LYS A 79 -22.73 -0.10 3.80
CA LYS A 79 -22.82 -0.46 5.23
C LYS A 79 -22.69 0.76 6.14
N ILE A 80 -21.99 1.76 5.67
CA ILE A 80 -21.85 3.10 6.28
C ILE A 80 -22.01 4.16 5.19
N SER A 81 -22.19 5.43 5.59
CA SER A 81 -22.20 6.58 4.67
C SER A 81 -21.24 7.66 5.15
N LEU A 82 -20.79 8.52 4.24
CA LEU A 82 -19.87 9.62 4.56
C LEU A 82 -20.45 10.60 5.59
N GLN A 83 -21.75 10.85 5.54
CA GLN A 83 -22.47 11.77 6.41
C GLN A 83 -22.90 11.12 7.74
N GLN A 84 -22.85 9.80 7.84
CA GLN A 84 -23.09 9.09 9.09
C GLN A 84 -22.09 9.54 10.14
N THR A 85 -22.56 9.80 11.36
CA THR A 85 -21.68 10.18 12.48
C THR A 85 -21.38 8.97 13.35
N LEU A 86 -20.11 8.85 13.76
CA LEU A 86 -19.66 7.85 14.74
C LEU A 86 -19.37 8.53 16.09
N GLY A 87 -19.66 7.82 17.16
CA GLY A 87 -19.24 8.23 18.51
C GLY A 87 -17.75 8.01 18.71
N VAL A 88 -17.18 8.74 19.63
CA VAL A 88 -15.77 8.61 20.02
C VAL A 88 -15.70 7.88 21.36
N SER A 89 -15.10 6.68 21.37
CA SER A 89 -14.87 5.94 22.61
C SER A 89 -13.75 6.55 23.43
N GLU A 90 -13.67 6.22 24.73
CA GLU A 90 -12.51 6.59 25.54
C GLU A 90 -11.19 5.99 25.00
N ARG A 91 -11.27 4.79 24.39
CA ARG A 91 -10.12 4.16 23.74
C ARG A 91 -9.62 5.03 22.59
N ALA A 92 -10.50 5.43 21.67
CA ALA A 92 -10.14 6.32 20.56
C ALA A 92 -9.58 7.65 21.05
N TRP A 93 -10.25 8.29 22.00
CA TRP A 93 -9.81 9.57 22.57
C TRP A 93 -8.44 9.52 23.23
N LYS A 94 -8.11 8.43 23.95
CA LYS A 94 -6.84 8.27 24.67
C LYS A 94 -5.69 7.78 23.79
N MET A 95 -5.92 7.60 22.48
CA MET A 95 -4.87 7.10 21.61
C MET A 95 -3.64 8.00 21.59
N PRO A 96 -2.44 7.43 21.79
CA PRO A 96 -1.20 8.19 21.72
C PRO A 96 -0.79 8.48 20.27
N GLY A 97 0.21 9.33 20.11
CA GLY A 97 0.79 9.68 18.82
C GLY A 97 0.01 10.76 18.08
N SER A 98 -0.11 10.62 16.76
CA SER A 98 -0.81 11.60 15.93
C SER A 98 -2.32 11.53 16.12
N ARG A 99 -2.99 12.68 16.21
CA ARG A 99 -4.43 12.78 16.47
C ARG A 99 -5.07 13.91 15.69
N MET A 100 -6.36 13.76 15.36
CA MET A 100 -7.19 14.86 14.87
C MET A 100 -7.92 15.62 15.99
N PHE A 101 -7.73 15.21 17.26
CA PHE A 101 -8.26 15.84 18.48
C PHE A 101 -9.78 15.74 18.62
N ILE A 102 -10.30 14.53 18.52
CA ILE A 102 -11.70 14.21 18.85
C ILE A 102 -11.82 13.78 20.32
N ASP A 103 -13.01 13.98 20.89
CA ASP A 103 -13.30 13.61 22.28
C ASP A 103 -14.63 12.84 22.44
N PRO A 104 -14.88 12.16 23.59
CA PRO A 104 -16.07 11.32 23.78
C PRO A 104 -17.42 12.03 23.70
N LYS A 105 -17.46 13.36 23.76
CA LYS A 105 -18.70 14.14 23.60
C LYS A 105 -19.07 14.38 22.14
N MET A 106 -18.13 14.12 21.23
CA MET A 106 -18.30 14.37 19.81
C MET A 106 -18.99 13.20 19.12
N LYS A 107 -19.80 13.54 18.13
CA LYS A 107 -20.22 12.62 17.05
C LYS A 107 -19.61 13.16 15.76
N VAL A 108 -18.69 12.39 15.17
CA VAL A 108 -17.86 12.86 14.07
C VAL A 108 -18.30 12.20 12.77
N PRO A 109 -18.54 12.96 11.69
CA PRO A 109 -18.86 12.39 10.38
C PRO A 109 -17.76 11.42 9.90
N VAL A 110 -18.17 10.33 9.28
CA VAL A 110 -17.25 9.32 8.71
C VAL A 110 -16.26 9.98 7.75
N GLU A 111 -16.71 10.92 6.93
CA GLU A 111 -15.85 11.67 6.01
C GLU A 111 -14.72 12.39 6.74
N ASP A 112 -15.02 13.07 7.84
CA ASP A 112 -14.02 13.81 8.62
C ASP A 112 -13.04 12.88 9.33
N LEU A 113 -13.53 11.74 9.86
CA LEU A 113 -12.67 10.71 10.44
C LEU A 113 -11.70 10.14 9.40
N ILE A 114 -12.16 9.86 8.18
CA ILE A 114 -11.31 9.37 7.10
C ILE A 114 -10.25 10.40 6.73
N LYS A 115 -10.62 11.66 6.57
CA LYS A 115 -9.67 12.75 6.26
C LYS A 115 -8.68 12.94 7.40
N GLY A 116 -9.12 12.93 8.65
CA GLY A 116 -8.24 12.99 9.81
C GLY A 116 -7.27 11.81 9.91
N MET A 117 -7.71 10.62 9.56
CA MET A 117 -6.84 9.45 9.45
C MET A 117 -5.83 9.58 8.31
N ILE A 118 -6.25 9.99 7.12
CA ILE A 118 -5.38 10.04 5.93
C ILE A 118 -4.40 11.20 6.01
N VAL A 119 -4.88 12.42 6.26
CA VAL A 119 -4.06 13.64 6.17
C VAL A 119 -3.14 13.77 7.38
N GLN A 120 -3.69 13.63 8.58
CA GLN A 120 -2.93 13.81 9.83
C GLN A 120 -2.36 12.51 10.36
N SER A 121 -2.75 11.38 9.79
CA SER A 121 -2.43 10.06 10.37
C SER A 121 -3.01 9.88 11.79
N GLY A 122 -4.21 10.44 12.04
CA GLY A 122 -4.84 10.47 13.36
C GLY A 122 -5.19 9.09 13.89
N ASN A 123 -4.56 8.69 15.01
CA ASN A 123 -4.80 7.40 15.64
C ASN A 123 -6.18 7.34 16.30
N ASP A 124 -6.64 8.46 16.88
CA ASP A 124 -7.98 8.63 17.45
C ASP A 124 -9.07 8.42 16.38
N ALA A 125 -8.94 9.07 15.23
CA ALA A 125 -9.85 8.89 14.10
C ALA A 125 -9.82 7.45 13.57
N THR A 126 -8.64 6.84 13.50
CA THR A 126 -8.46 5.46 13.03
C THR A 126 -9.20 4.46 13.93
N VAL A 127 -9.06 4.60 15.24
CA VAL A 127 -9.75 3.72 16.20
C VAL A 127 -11.26 3.94 16.17
N ALA A 128 -11.74 5.20 16.08
CA ALA A 128 -13.16 5.48 15.94
C ALA A 128 -13.77 4.87 14.67
N LEU A 129 -13.05 4.91 13.55
CA LEU A 129 -13.47 4.23 12.29
C LEU A 129 -13.50 2.71 12.47
N ALA A 130 -12.47 2.14 13.08
CA ALA A 130 -12.38 0.70 13.31
C ALA A 130 -13.53 0.18 14.17
N GLU A 131 -13.87 0.89 15.26
CA GLU A 131 -15.00 0.56 16.11
C GLU A 131 -16.34 0.74 15.38
N GLY A 132 -16.48 1.81 14.60
CA GLY A 132 -17.72 2.10 13.87
C GLY A 132 -18.01 1.11 12.74
N VAL A 133 -16.98 0.59 12.07
CA VAL A 133 -17.12 -0.37 10.96
C VAL A 133 -17.11 -1.81 11.46
N GLY A 134 -16.21 -2.14 12.39
CA GLY A 134 -16.03 -3.50 12.90
C GLY A 134 -16.94 -3.83 14.10
N GLY A 135 -17.51 -2.84 14.77
CA GLY A 135 -18.19 -2.99 16.04
C GLY A 135 -17.25 -3.05 17.25
N SER A 136 -16.00 -3.49 17.05
CA SER A 136 -14.88 -3.40 18.00
C SER A 136 -13.56 -3.38 17.26
N VAL A 137 -12.49 -2.92 17.92
CA VAL A 137 -11.14 -2.92 17.34
C VAL A 137 -10.66 -4.35 17.06
N GLU A 138 -10.95 -5.28 17.97
CA GLU A 138 -10.52 -6.68 17.84
C GLU A 138 -11.14 -7.34 16.60
N ARG A 139 -12.44 -7.12 16.38
CA ARG A 139 -13.12 -7.61 15.18
C ARG A 139 -12.61 -6.91 13.91
N PHE A 140 -12.33 -5.62 13.99
CA PHE A 140 -11.76 -4.89 12.85
C PHE A 140 -10.37 -5.42 12.48
N VAL A 141 -9.52 -5.73 13.46
CA VAL A 141 -8.20 -6.37 13.25
C VAL A 141 -8.36 -7.74 12.59
N GLN A 142 -9.37 -8.51 12.98
CA GLN A 142 -9.67 -9.76 12.28
C GLN A 142 -10.03 -9.50 10.81
N MET A 143 -10.88 -8.51 10.52
CA MET A 143 -11.20 -8.11 9.15
C MET A 143 -9.95 -7.69 8.37
N MET A 144 -9.00 -6.96 9.00
CA MET A 144 -7.73 -6.58 8.36
C MET A 144 -6.90 -7.81 7.95
N ASN A 145 -6.79 -8.81 8.83
CA ASN A 145 -6.05 -10.02 8.53
C ASN A 145 -6.75 -10.89 7.47
N ASP A 146 -8.07 -10.98 7.52
CA ASP A 146 -8.85 -11.70 6.50
C ASP A 146 -8.70 -11.03 5.13
N GLN A 147 -8.74 -9.69 5.09
CA GLN A 147 -8.53 -8.93 3.86
C GLN A 147 -7.12 -9.06 3.32
N ALA A 148 -6.10 -9.01 4.19
CA ALA A 148 -4.71 -9.25 3.79
C ALA A 148 -4.56 -10.62 3.11
N LYS A 149 -5.14 -11.64 3.70
CA LYS A 149 -5.16 -12.99 3.13
C LYS A 149 -5.89 -13.04 1.79
N ALA A 150 -7.05 -12.39 1.69
CA ALA A 150 -7.84 -12.32 0.45
C ALA A 150 -7.08 -11.62 -0.69
N LEU A 151 -6.32 -10.57 -0.38
CA LEU A 151 -5.46 -9.86 -1.34
C LEU A 151 -4.18 -10.61 -1.69
N GLY A 152 -3.83 -11.68 -0.98
CA GLY A 152 -2.60 -12.44 -1.19
C GLY A 152 -1.36 -11.84 -0.51
N MET A 153 -1.52 -11.02 0.52
CA MET A 153 -0.44 -10.45 1.35
C MET A 153 0.08 -11.52 2.31
N LYS A 154 1.00 -12.35 1.84
CA LYS A 154 1.41 -13.60 2.51
C LYS A 154 2.26 -13.40 3.77
N ASN A 155 2.93 -12.26 3.86
CA ASN A 155 3.89 -11.94 4.93
C ASN A 155 3.43 -10.77 5.80
N THR A 156 2.10 -10.55 5.87
CA THR A 156 1.50 -9.44 6.61
C THR A 156 0.65 -9.95 7.76
N GLY A 157 0.85 -9.34 8.94
CA GLY A 157 0.01 -9.54 10.11
C GLY A 157 -0.39 -8.19 10.72
N TYR A 158 -1.67 -8.04 11.05
CA TYR A 158 -2.19 -6.87 11.74
C TYR A 158 -2.53 -7.22 13.19
N ARG A 159 -2.25 -6.30 14.13
CA ARG A 159 -2.59 -6.40 15.57
C ARG A 159 -3.42 -5.21 16.04
N ASN A 160 -3.32 -4.08 15.36
CA ASN A 160 -4.10 -2.87 15.62
C ASN A 160 -4.36 -2.13 14.31
N PRO A 161 -5.37 -1.23 14.24
CA PRO A 161 -5.71 -0.51 13.01
C PRO A 161 -4.86 0.73 12.74
N GLU A 162 -4.11 1.23 13.73
CA GLU A 162 -3.40 2.50 13.65
C GLU A 162 -1.89 2.37 13.37
N GLY A 163 -1.28 1.21 13.63
CA GLY A 163 0.12 0.95 13.34
C GLY A 163 1.08 1.18 14.51
N LEU A 164 0.60 1.10 15.74
CA LEU A 164 1.48 1.07 16.92
C LEU A 164 2.26 -0.25 16.96
N THR A 165 3.50 -0.19 17.42
CA THR A 165 4.39 -1.36 17.48
C THR A 165 3.80 -2.44 18.38
N GLU A 166 3.66 -3.64 17.85
CA GLU A 166 3.17 -4.82 18.56
C GLU A 166 3.76 -6.09 17.96
N ALA A 167 4.02 -7.10 18.76
CA ALA A 167 4.60 -8.36 18.29
C ALA A 167 3.73 -9.00 17.20
N GLY A 168 4.31 -9.26 16.03
CA GLY A 168 3.61 -9.80 14.86
C GLY A 168 2.80 -8.77 14.06
N HIS A 169 2.96 -7.46 14.34
CA HIS A 169 2.43 -6.36 13.53
C HIS A 169 3.45 -5.99 12.45
N THR A 170 3.56 -6.82 11.43
CA THR A 170 4.59 -6.70 10.39
C THR A 170 4.01 -6.85 8.99
N THR A 171 4.73 -6.35 8.01
CA THR A 171 4.43 -6.46 6.59
C THR A 171 5.72 -6.54 5.77
N THR A 172 5.61 -6.52 4.44
CA THR A 172 6.74 -6.41 3.51
C THR A 172 6.46 -5.32 2.48
N ALA A 173 7.50 -4.79 1.83
CA ALA A 173 7.31 -3.81 0.75
C ALA A 173 6.47 -4.40 -0.39
N ARG A 174 6.62 -5.69 -0.69
CA ARG A 174 5.83 -6.39 -1.69
C ARG A 174 4.36 -6.47 -1.30
N ASP A 175 4.04 -6.87 -0.08
CA ASP A 175 2.65 -6.95 0.38
C ASP A 175 1.98 -5.57 0.41
N LEU A 176 2.70 -4.52 0.83
CA LEU A 176 2.21 -3.14 0.76
C LEU A 176 1.94 -2.69 -0.67
N SER A 177 2.72 -3.14 -1.66
CA SER A 177 2.46 -2.83 -3.07
C SER A 177 1.16 -3.47 -3.57
N ILE A 178 0.85 -4.68 -3.11
CA ILE A 178 -0.41 -5.38 -3.42
C ILE A 178 -1.59 -4.57 -2.88
N LEU A 179 -1.54 -4.19 -1.60
CA LEU A 179 -2.59 -3.39 -0.96
C LEU A 179 -2.77 -2.03 -1.64
N THR A 180 -1.67 -1.32 -1.90
CA THR A 180 -1.70 0.01 -2.54
C THR A 180 -2.31 -0.07 -3.93
N ARG A 181 -1.94 -1.07 -4.73
CA ARG A 181 -2.53 -1.31 -6.04
C ARG A 181 -4.03 -1.56 -5.95
N ALA A 182 -4.48 -2.42 -5.03
CA ALA A 182 -5.89 -2.70 -4.83
C ALA A 182 -6.65 -1.42 -4.43
N LEU A 183 -6.12 -0.63 -3.51
CA LEU A 183 -6.72 0.63 -3.07
C LEU A 183 -6.90 1.63 -4.22
N ILE A 184 -5.88 1.81 -5.06
CA ILE A 184 -5.94 2.71 -6.22
C ILE A 184 -6.98 2.24 -7.24
N HIS A 185 -7.03 0.94 -7.54
CA HIS A 185 -7.93 0.39 -8.56
C HIS A 185 -9.38 0.31 -8.11
N GLU A 186 -9.62 -0.07 -6.86
CA GLU A 186 -10.97 -0.35 -6.38
C GLU A 186 -11.67 0.89 -5.81
N PHE A 187 -10.91 1.88 -5.36
CA PHE A 187 -11.42 3.08 -4.70
C PHE A 187 -10.83 4.39 -5.26
N PRO A 188 -10.77 4.59 -6.59
CA PRO A 188 -10.15 5.77 -7.20
C PRO A 188 -10.82 7.09 -6.74
N GLN A 189 -12.11 7.06 -6.39
CA GLN A 189 -12.85 8.21 -5.90
C GLN A 189 -12.37 8.69 -4.52
N PHE A 190 -11.85 7.79 -3.68
CA PHE A 190 -11.31 8.11 -2.36
C PHE A 190 -9.79 8.28 -2.38
N TYR A 191 -9.10 7.66 -3.34
CA TYR A 191 -7.65 7.75 -3.45
C TYR A 191 -7.14 9.20 -3.57
N LYS A 192 -7.91 10.07 -4.23
CA LYS A 192 -7.58 11.51 -4.31
C LYS A 192 -7.43 12.22 -2.96
N TRP A 193 -8.00 11.69 -1.88
CA TRP A 193 -7.85 12.29 -0.55
C TRP A 193 -6.42 12.16 0.01
N PHE A 194 -5.64 11.18 -0.46
CA PHE A 194 -4.24 11.04 -0.06
C PHE A 194 -3.34 12.17 -0.61
N SER A 195 -3.77 12.89 -1.63
CA SER A 195 -3.07 14.06 -2.16
C SER A 195 -3.49 15.39 -1.51
N GLN A 196 -4.43 15.35 -0.57
CA GLN A 196 -4.91 16.54 0.13
C GLN A 196 -3.80 17.11 1.01
N LYS A 197 -3.45 18.40 0.84
CA LYS A 197 -2.30 19.01 1.52
C LYS A 197 -2.55 19.29 3.00
N GLU A 198 -3.79 19.58 3.35
CA GLU A 198 -4.19 19.91 4.72
C GLU A 198 -5.65 19.54 4.96
N PHE A 199 -6.01 19.40 6.21
CA PHE A 199 -7.38 19.18 6.65
C PHE A 199 -7.65 19.99 7.92
N THR A 200 -8.79 20.68 7.94
CA THR A 200 -9.24 21.45 9.11
C THR A 200 -10.44 20.76 9.74
N TYR A 201 -10.31 20.40 11.00
CA TYR A 201 -11.42 19.88 11.81
C TYR A 201 -11.51 20.67 13.11
N ASN A 202 -12.72 21.06 13.50
CA ASN A 202 -12.98 21.79 14.75
C ASN A 202 -12.01 22.99 14.97
N LYS A 203 -11.78 23.79 13.93
CA LYS A 203 -10.88 24.96 13.88
C LYS A 203 -9.38 24.61 14.04
N ILE A 204 -9.01 23.35 14.00
CA ILE A 204 -7.61 22.92 14.02
C ILE A 204 -7.23 22.48 12.60
N THR A 205 -6.32 23.24 11.99
CA THR A 205 -5.76 22.89 10.66
C THR A 205 -4.49 22.06 10.83
N GLN A 206 -4.42 20.94 10.16
CA GLN A 206 -3.29 20.02 10.20
C GLN A 206 -2.81 19.71 8.77
N GLN A 207 -1.49 19.71 8.60
CA GLN A 207 -0.85 19.46 7.31
C GLN A 207 -0.74 17.95 7.05
N ASN A 208 -0.78 17.56 5.77
CA ASN A 208 -0.44 16.20 5.35
C ASN A 208 1.06 15.95 5.60
N ARG A 209 1.40 14.73 5.93
CA ARG A 209 2.77 14.32 6.30
C ARG A 209 3.46 13.59 5.16
#